data_c2e0c72f747b21244906319a3623d4e0
#
_entry.id   c2e0c72f747b21244906319a3623d4e0
#
_cell.length_a   1.000
_cell.length_b   1.000
_cell.length_c   1.000
_cell.angle_alpha   90.00
_cell.angle_beta   90.00
_cell.angle_gamma   90.00
#
_symmetry.space_group_name_H-M   'P 1'
#
loop_
_entity.id
_entity.type
_entity.pdbx_description
1 polymer ?
#
loop_
_entity_poly.entity_id
_entity_poly.type
_entity_poly.pdbx_seq_one_letter_code
_entity_poly.pdbx_strand_id
1 'polypeptide(L)'
;MSLAERRILLGVSGGIAAYKSCELVRRLREQGAEVRVVMTAGAEHFVGAATFQALSGQPVRSSLWDASAEAAMGHIELARWAERILVAPASADVVAKLAHGHADDLLTTLCLASAAPLAVAPAMNQQMWAHPAVQANMALLRQRGVQVLGPAAGEQACGDVGSGRMLEPHELRDALAASFGGGALAGLQVVVSAGPTFEDIDPVRFIGNRSSGKMGFAVAQAAAEAGAGVTLVAGPVSLATPPGVARRIDVRSAAQMRAAVFEACVAAQIYVGAAAVGDYRPDEVAERKLKKQAGADLVLKLAENPDILGGLAAQPVHP
;
A
#
# COMPACT_ATOMS: atom_id res chain seq x y z
N MET A 1 2.48 -0.44 -0.67
CA MET A 1 1.38 0.54 -0.78
C MET A 1 1.92 1.91 -0.38
N SER A 2 1.59 2.95 -1.12
CA SER A 2 2.01 4.33 -0.83
C SER A 2 1.16 4.89 0.31
N LEU A 3 1.78 5.67 1.20
CA LEU A 3 1.08 6.45 2.23
C LEU A 3 0.94 7.94 1.82
N ALA A 4 1.18 8.25 0.54
CA ALA A 4 1.10 9.62 0.04
C ALA A 4 -0.24 10.27 0.39
N GLU A 5 -0.17 11.46 0.99
CA GLU A 5 -1.32 12.28 1.42
C GLU A 5 -2.21 11.64 2.51
N ARG A 6 -1.82 10.47 3.06
CA ARG A 6 -2.58 9.83 4.14
C ARG A 6 -2.36 10.55 5.46
N ARG A 7 -3.45 10.81 6.18
CA ARG A 7 -3.47 11.54 7.45
C ARG A 7 -3.47 10.59 8.63
N ILE A 8 -2.35 10.53 9.33
CA ILE A 8 -2.10 9.59 10.42
C ILE A 8 -1.96 10.34 11.73
N LEU A 9 -2.79 10.02 12.71
CA LEU A 9 -2.62 10.47 14.09
C LEU A 9 -1.82 9.42 14.86
N LEU A 10 -0.63 9.79 15.30
CA LEU A 10 0.22 8.95 16.12
C LEU A 10 0.08 9.32 17.58
N GLY A 11 -0.49 8.43 18.38
CA GLY A 11 -0.51 8.51 19.84
C GLY A 11 0.76 7.88 20.42
N VAL A 12 1.45 8.59 21.31
CA VAL A 12 2.65 8.07 21.97
C VAL A 12 2.38 8.02 23.48
N SER A 13 2.42 6.81 24.05
CA SER A 13 2.25 6.62 25.49
C SER A 13 3.60 6.37 26.20
N GLY A 14 3.58 6.42 27.55
CA GLY A 14 4.77 6.27 28.36
C GLY A 14 5.39 4.87 28.28
N GLY A 15 6.65 4.80 27.89
CA GLY A 15 7.44 3.59 27.85
C GLY A 15 8.73 3.80 27.07
N ILE A 16 9.75 3.00 27.38
CA ILE A 16 11.07 3.12 26.72
C ILE A 16 10.95 3.02 25.19
N ALA A 17 10.01 2.25 24.68
CA ALA A 17 9.79 2.09 23.23
C ALA A 17 9.34 3.38 22.51
N ALA A 18 9.05 4.46 23.23
CA ALA A 18 8.69 5.76 22.64
C ALA A 18 9.79 6.30 21.69
N TYR A 19 11.07 5.97 21.90
CA TYR A 19 12.14 6.36 20.98
C TYR A 19 11.96 5.79 19.57
N LYS A 20 11.38 4.57 19.46
CA LYS A 20 11.08 3.95 18.15
C LYS A 20 10.03 4.73 17.38
N SER A 21 9.13 5.42 18.06
CA SER A 21 8.08 6.23 17.43
C SER A 21 8.66 7.45 16.73
N CYS A 22 9.84 7.95 17.12
CA CYS A 22 10.56 8.98 16.39
C CYS A 22 10.96 8.49 14.98
N GLU A 23 11.54 7.29 14.90
CA GLU A 23 11.89 6.67 13.63
C GLU A 23 10.64 6.31 12.81
N LEU A 24 9.56 5.87 13.47
CA LEU A 24 8.29 5.59 12.81
C LEU A 24 7.73 6.86 12.12
N VAL A 25 7.71 8.01 12.79
CA VAL A 25 7.29 9.30 12.19
C VAL A 25 8.10 9.59 10.93
N ARG A 26 9.43 9.44 11.00
CA ARG A 26 10.31 9.67 9.85
C ARG A 26 9.94 8.76 8.68
N ARG A 27 9.78 7.46 8.92
CA ARG A 27 9.44 6.47 7.88
C ARG A 27 8.05 6.68 7.25
N LEU A 28 7.08 7.09 8.04
CA LEU A 28 5.74 7.41 7.53
C LEU A 28 5.80 8.63 6.61
N ARG A 29 6.54 9.68 7.00
CA ARG A 29 6.72 10.88 6.18
C ARG A 29 7.54 10.63 4.91
N GLU A 30 8.55 9.78 4.97
CA GLU A 30 9.31 9.35 3.78
C GLU A 30 8.41 8.69 2.72
N GLN A 31 7.29 8.08 3.14
CA GLN A 31 6.26 7.54 2.23
C GLN A 31 5.16 8.56 1.87
N GLY A 32 5.32 9.83 2.24
CA GLY A 32 4.42 10.92 1.90
C GLY A 32 3.22 11.11 2.82
N ALA A 33 3.18 10.43 4.00
CA ALA A 33 2.10 10.62 4.96
C ALA A 33 2.21 11.98 5.68
N GLU A 34 1.06 12.59 5.96
CA GLU A 34 0.95 13.66 6.95
C GLU A 34 0.78 13.02 8.34
N VAL A 35 1.68 13.33 9.26
CA VAL A 35 1.67 12.74 10.60
C VAL A 35 1.52 13.84 11.64
N ARG A 36 0.49 13.75 12.49
CA ARG A 36 0.33 14.55 13.69
C ARG A 36 0.53 13.69 14.91
N VAL A 37 1.20 14.23 15.92
CA VAL A 37 1.59 13.47 17.11
C VAL A 37 0.88 14.00 18.34
N VAL A 38 0.34 13.06 19.13
CA VAL A 38 -0.24 13.32 20.44
C VAL A 38 0.51 12.48 21.48
N MET A 39 0.94 13.12 22.54
CA MET A 39 1.67 12.47 23.62
C MET A 39 0.85 12.43 24.90
N THR A 40 0.92 11.31 25.63
CA THR A 40 0.49 11.30 27.02
C THR A 40 1.55 11.95 27.91
N ALA A 41 1.18 12.44 29.09
CA ALA A 41 2.13 12.95 30.06
C ALA A 41 3.24 11.95 30.39
N GLY A 42 2.92 10.64 30.43
CA GLY A 42 3.89 9.57 30.61
C GLY A 42 4.92 9.46 29.48
N ALA A 43 4.56 9.83 28.25
CA ALA A 43 5.47 9.78 27.11
C ALA A 43 6.57 10.85 27.19
N GLU A 44 6.26 12.01 27.74
CA GLU A 44 7.19 13.14 27.84
C GLU A 44 8.40 12.84 28.73
N HIS A 45 8.30 11.84 29.63
CA HIS A 45 9.44 11.37 30.43
C HIS A 45 10.46 10.58 29.60
N PHE A 46 10.10 10.07 28.44
CA PHE A 46 10.97 9.24 27.58
C PHE A 46 11.47 10.00 26.35
N VAL A 47 10.63 10.84 25.75
CA VAL A 47 10.97 11.61 24.54
C VAL A 47 10.32 13.00 24.65
N GLY A 48 11.09 14.05 24.43
CA GLY A 48 10.57 15.42 24.45
C GLY A 48 9.69 15.73 23.22
N ALA A 49 8.63 16.51 23.41
CA ALA A 49 7.70 16.93 22.35
C ALA A 49 8.43 17.62 21.17
N ALA A 50 9.50 18.39 21.46
CA ALA A 50 10.31 19.06 20.45
C ALA A 50 10.90 18.08 19.41
N THR A 51 11.26 16.85 19.82
CA THR A 51 11.76 15.83 18.90
C THR A 51 10.69 15.44 17.88
N PHE A 52 9.49 15.15 18.34
CA PHE A 52 8.39 14.80 17.45
C PHE A 52 7.95 15.97 16.58
N GLN A 53 7.97 17.19 17.11
CA GLN A 53 7.66 18.39 16.32
C GLN A 53 8.65 18.59 15.18
N ALA A 54 9.95 18.42 15.44
CA ALA A 54 10.99 18.52 14.40
C ALA A 54 10.84 17.43 13.34
N LEU A 55 10.50 16.20 13.74
CA LEU A 55 10.35 15.05 12.84
C LEU A 55 9.05 15.10 12.03
N SER A 56 7.93 15.49 12.64
CA SER A 56 6.62 15.55 11.96
C SER A 56 6.44 16.84 11.15
N GLY A 57 7.15 17.91 11.50
CA GLY A 57 6.90 19.26 10.97
C GLY A 57 5.57 19.86 11.42
N GLN A 58 4.94 19.28 12.47
CA GLN A 58 3.63 19.68 12.98
C GLN A 58 3.72 19.89 14.51
N PRO A 59 2.91 20.79 15.07
CA PRO A 59 2.84 20.95 16.53
C PRO A 59 2.43 19.65 17.22
N VAL A 60 3.13 19.32 18.31
CA VAL A 60 2.78 18.17 19.16
C VAL A 60 1.79 18.61 20.22
N ARG A 61 0.78 17.78 20.45
CA ARG A 61 -0.27 18.04 21.44
C ARG A 61 -0.14 17.04 22.60
N SER A 62 -0.25 17.51 23.83
CA SER A 62 -0.16 16.64 25.02
C SER A 62 -1.22 16.94 26.08
N SER A 63 -1.92 18.06 25.99
CA SER A 63 -2.92 18.46 26.99
C SER A 63 -4.29 18.70 26.36
N LEU A 64 -5.35 18.25 27.05
CA LEU A 64 -6.73 18.60 26.77
C LEU A 64 -7.01 20.09 27.06
N TRP A 65 -6.24 20.68 27.97
CA TRP A 65 -6.50 22.00 28.54
C TRP A 65 -5.55 23.07 28.01
N ASP A 66 -4.99 22.88 26.84
CA ASP A 66 -4.16 23.87 26.16
C ASP A 66 -5.04 24.97 25.57
N ALA A 67 -5.15 26.10 26.28
CA ALA A 67 -6.00 27.23 25.89
C ALA A 67 -5.64 27.82 24.51
N SER A 68 -4.39 27.70 24.05
CA SER A 68 -3.96 28.17 22.74
C SER A 68 -4.47 27.28 21.60
N ALA A 69 -4.73 26.03 21.90
CA ALA A 69 -5.17 25.02 20.96
C ALA A 69 -6.68 24.69 21.06
N GLU A 70 -7.33 25.03 22.19
CA GLU A 70 -8.75 24.77 22.45
C GLU A 70 -9.68 25.87 21.89
N ALA A 71 -9.16 27.02 21.48
CA ALA A 71 -9.98 28.13 20.94
C ALA A 71 -10.89 27.74 19.74
N ALA A 72 -10.69 26.53 19.16
CA ALA A 72 -11.45 26.00 18.04
C ALA A 72 -11.91 24.53 18.23
N MET A 73 -12.12 24.02 19.47
CA MET A 73 -12.39 22.61 19.73
C MET A 73 -11.33 21.68 19.10
N GLY A 74 -10.06 21.97 19.34
CA GLY A 74 -8.91 21.39 18.65
C GLY A 74 -8.80 19.85 18.74
N HIS A 75 -9.36 19.21 19.81
CA HIS A 75 -9.43 17.76 19.91
C HIS A 75 -10.45 17.16 18.93
N ILE A 76 -11.61 17.80 18.72
CA ILE A 76 -12.61 17.34 17.74
C ILE A 76 -12.10 17.51 16.32
N GLU A 77 -11.42 18.64 16.02
CA GLU A 77 -10.81 18.86 14.72
C GLU A 77 -9.78 17.79 14.41
N LEU A 78 -8.90 17.49 15.36
CA LEU A 78 -7.85 16.49 15.23
C LEU A 78 -8.43 15.07 15.08
N ALA A 79 -9.50 14.75 15.81
CA ALA A 79 -10.22 13.48 15.70
C ALA A 79 -10.86 13.28 14.32
N ARG A 80 -11.39 14.36 13.71
CA ARG A 80 -11.97 14.34 12.35
C ARG A 80 -10.92 14.36 11.25
N TRP A 81 -9.77 14.95 11.52
CA TRP A 81 -8.69 15.04 10.55
C TRP A 81 -8.06 13.68 10.25
N ALA A 82 -7.95 12.79 11.24
CA ALA A 82 -7.27 11.52 11.10
C ALA A 82 -8.05 10.52 10.23
N GLU A 83 -7.36 9.88 9.27
CA GLU A 83 -7.86 8.73 8.52
C GLU A 83 -7.51 7.41 9.23
N ARG A 84 -6.46 7.42 10.05
CA ARG A 84 -6.03 6.31 10.92
C ARG A 84 -5.45 6.86 12.21
N ILE A 85 -5.70 6.16 13.29
CA ILE A 85 -5.04 6.41 14.58
C ILE A 85 -4.16 5.20 14.90
N LEU A 86 -2.90 5.44 15.18
CA LEU A 86 -1.96 4.44 15.68
C LEU A 86 -1.45 4.87 17.05
N VAL A 87 -1.63 4.05 18.07
CA VAL A 87 -1.02 4.24 19.37
C VAL A 87 0.24 3.38 19.47
N ALA A 88 1.40 4.01 19.40
CA ALA A 88 2.70 3.36 19.42
C ALA A 88 3.74 4.23 20.18
N PRO A 89 4.29 3.71 21.29
CA PRO A 89 3.89 2.50 21.99
C PRO A 89 2.51 2.61 22.64
N ALA A 90 1.84 1.47 22.84
CA ALA A 90 0.65 1.37 23.68
C ALA A 90 1.04 0.67 25.00
N SER A 91 1.13 1.44 26.09
CA SER A 91 1.39 0.92 27.43
C SER A 91 0.18 0.14 27.98
N ALA A 92 0.39 -0.67 29.01
CA ALA A 92 -0.70 -1.39 29.66
C ALA A 92 -1.80 -0.44 30.21
N ASP A 93 -1.41 0.74 30.70
CA ASP A 93 -2.35 1.78 31.15
C ASP A 93 -3.23 2.26 30.01
N VAL A 94 -2.64 2.67 28.87
CA VAL A 94 -3.39 3.17 27.73
C VAL A 94 -4.26 2.06 27.12
N VAL A 95 -3.78 0.82 27.05
CA VAL A 95 -4.59 -0.33 26.65
C VAL A 95 -5.81 -0.50 27.52
N ALA A 96 -5.66 -0.41 28.85
CA ALA A 96 -6.78 -0.49 29.80
C ALA A 96 -7.77 0.67 29.59
N LYS A 97 -7.28 1.90 29.48
CA LYS A 97 -8.12 3.08 29.24
C LYS A 97 -8.94 2.95 27.96
N LEU A 98 -8.32 2.58 26.84
CA LEU A 98 -9.00 2.37 25.56
C LEU A 98 -10.03 1.24 25.64
N ALA A 99 -9.70 0.13 26.32
CA ALA A 99 -10.60 -1.01 26.49
C ALA A 99 -11.86 -0.65 27.31
N HIS A 100 -11.75 0.28 28.26
CA HIS A 100 -12.86 0.66 29.12
C HIS A 100 -13.48 2.03 28.80
N GLY A 101 -13.04 2.69 27.73
CA GLY A 101 -13.60 3.96 27.27
C GLY A 101 -13.30 5.14 28.18
N HIS A 102 -12.16 5.13 28.86
CA HIS A 102 -11.70 6.28 29.63
C HIS A 102 -11.25 7.40 28.68
N ALA A 103 -11.57 8.65 29.02
CA ALA A 103 -11.24 9.86 28.27
C ALA A 103 -10.70 10.94 29.22
N ASP A 104 -9.71 10.56 30.02
CA ASP A 104 -9.10 11.41 31.06
C ASP A 104 -7.86 12.16 30.58
N ASP A 105 -7.38 11.86 29.39
CA ASP A 105 -6.29 12.56 28.69
C ASP A 105 -6.65 12.85 27.23
N LEU A 106 -5.82 13.67 26.55
CA LEU A 106 -6.06 14.06 25.16
C LEU A 106 -6.06 12.86 24.21
N LEU A 107 -5.14 11.91 24.37
CA LEU A 107 -5.01 10.75 23.49
C LEU A 107 -6.25 9.85 23.57
N THR A 108 -6.67 9.49 24.76
CA THR A 108 -7.84 8.61 24.98
C THR A 108 -9.13 9.29 24.58
N THR A 109 -9.25 10.60 24.79
CA THR A 109 -10.38 11.41 24.32
C THR A 109 -10.44 11.41 22.77
N LEU A 110 -9.34 11.62 22.10
CA LEU A 110 -9.26 11.57 20.63
C LEU A 110 -9.64 10.20 20.07
N CYS A 111 -9.13 9.13 20.67
CA CYS A 111 -9.48 7.76 20.24
C CYS A 111 -10.98 7.48 20.40
N LEU A 112 -11.63 8.04 21.40
CA LEU A 112 -13.07 7.86 21.64
C LEU A 112 -13.93 8.75 20.73
N ALA A 113 -13.43 9.96 20.39
CA ALA A 113 -14.15 10.94 19.55
C ALA A 113 -14.01 10.72 18.04
N SER A 114 -13.08 9.87 17.62
CA SER A 114 -12.77 9.65 16.20
C SER A 114 -13.51 8.47 15.61
N ALA A 115 -13.97 8.62 14.36
CA ALA A 115 -14.47 7.52 13.54
C ALA A 115 -13.35 6.77 12.78
N ALA A 116 -12.10 7.29 12.83
CA ALA A 116 -10.98 6.65 12.16
C ALA A 116 -10.65 5.29 12.81
N PRO A 117 -10.35 4.26 12.02
CA PRO A 117 -9.91 2.98 12.54
C PRO A 117 -8.68 3.12 13.42
N LEU A 118 -8.72 2.47 14.59
CA LEU A 118 -7.68 2.50 15.61
C LEU A 118 -6.79 1.26 15.52
N ALA A 119 -5.48 1.49 15.57
CA ALA A 119 -4.48 0.45 15.76
C ALA A 119 -3.67 0.72 17.03
N VAL A 120 -3.24 -0.34 17.71
CA VAL A 120 -2.38 -0.25 18.90
C VAL A 120 -1.15 -1.15 18.73
N ALA A 121 0.02 -0.62 19.08
CA ALA A 121 1.28 -1.35 19.11
C ALA A 121 1.72 -1.56 20.57
N PRO A 122 1.36 -2.68 21.21
CA PRO A 122 1.65 -2.93 22.62
C PRO A 122 3.15 -2.95 22.89
N ALA A 123 3.54 -2.30 24.00
CA ALA A 123 4.92 -2.29 24.50
C ALA A 123 4.93 -2.28 26.02
N MET A 124 5.37 -3.38 26.62
CA MET A 124 5.42 -3.57 28.06
C MET A 124 6.31 -4.77 28.44
N ASN A 125 6.64 -4.91 29.70
CA ASN A 125 7.35 -6.08 30.20
C ASN A 125 6.55 -7.37 29.90
N GLN A 126 7.25 -8.50 29.70
CA GLN A 126 6.63 -9.80 29.36
C GLN A 126 5.60 -10.27 30.42
N GLN A 127 5.85 -10.04 31.69
CA GLN A 127 4.92 -10.42 32.76
C GLN A 127 3.65 -9.57 32.73
N MET A 128 3.81 -8.26 32.44
CA MET A 128 2.67 -7.38 32.21
C MET A 128 1.86 -7.83 31.00
N TRP A 129 2.54 -8.20 29.91
CA TRP A 129 1.85 -8.70 28.71
C TRP A 129 1.10 -9.99 29.00
N ALA A 130 1.71 -10.96 29.69
CA ALA A 130 1.08 -12.23 30.05
C ALA A 130 -0.03 -12.09 31.11
N HIS A 131 -0.14 -10.94 31.78
CA HIS A 131 -1.09 -10.76 32.87
C HIS A 131 -2.54 -10.90 32.37
N PRO A 132 -3.41 -11.68 33.07
CA PRO A 132 -4.79 -11.92 32.63
C PRO A 132 -5.59 -10.64 32.35
N ALA A 133 -5.41 -9.61 33.16
CA ALA A 133 -6.10 -8.31 32.95
C ALA A 133 -5.69 -7.65 31.62
N VAL A 134 -4.42 -7.70 31.27
CA VAL A 134 -3.93 -7.15 29.98
C VAL A 134 -4.47 -7.97 28.82
N GLN A 135 -4.44 -9.29 28.92
CA GLN A 135 -4.99 -10.16 27.87
C GLN A 135 -6.50 -9.99 27.70
N ALA A 136 -7.25 -9.80 28.79
CA ALA A 136 -8.69 -9.49 28.75
C ALA A 136 -8.94 -8.14 28.04
N ASN A 137 -8.18 -7.10 28.35
CA ASN A 137 -8.28 -5.79 27.69
C ASN A 137 -7.95 -5.89 26.20
N MET A 138 -6.91 -6.64 25.84
CA MET A 138 -6.53 -6.85 24.44
C MET A 138 -7.60 -7.64 23.66
N ALA A 139 -8.24 -8.63 24.29
CA ALA A 139 -9.34 -9.36 23.69
C ALA A 139 -10.56 -8.44 23.43
N LEU A 140 -10.90 -7.59 24.40
CA LEU A 140 -11.97 -6.61 24.27
C LEU A 140 -11.70 -5.59 23.16
N LEU A 141 -10.48 -5.08 23.04
CA LEU A 141 -10.09 -4.18 21.95
C LEU A 141 -10.23 -4.85 20.59
N ARG A 142 -9.76 -6.10 20.43
CA ARG A 142 -9.94 -6.87 19.18
C ARG A 142 -11.41 -7.09 18.84
N GLN A 143 -12.23 -7.43 19.82
CA GLN A 143 -13.69 -7.59 19.63
C GLN A 143 -14.35 -6.31 19.12
N ARG A 144 -13.82 -5.13 19.51
CA ARG A 144 -14.29 -3.82 19.04
C ARG A 144 -13.67 -3.36 17.73
N GLY A 145 -12.91 -4.22 17.04
CA GLY A 145 -12.30 -3.91 15.74
C GLY A 145 -10.98 -3.13 15.81
N VAL A 146 -10.40 -2.97 17.00
CA VAL A 146 -9.08 -2.35 17.13
C VAL A 146 -8.01 -3.30 16.59
N GLN A 147 -7.22 -2.83 15.65
CA GLN A 147 -6.10 -3.58 15.10
C GLN A 147 -4.94 -3.66 16.11
N VAL A 148 -4.47 -4.86 16.41
CA VAL A 148 -3.34 -5.07 17.31
C VAL A 148 -2.11 -5.44 16.52
N LEU A 149 -1.08 -4.61 16.57
CA LEU A 149 0.18 -4.75 15.86
C LEU A 149 1.29 -5.23 16.82
N GLY A 150 1.55 -6.50 16.83
CA GLY A 150 2.46 -7.15 17.76
C GLY A 150 1.78 -7.62 19.06
N PRO A 151 2.50 -7.68 20.21
CA PRO A 151 3.92 -7.37 20.34
C PRO A 151 4.83 -8.46 19.75
N ALA A 152 6.10 -8.09 19.49
CA ALA A 152 7.14 -9.04 19.13
C ALA A 152 7.70 -9.74 20.39
N ALA A 153 8.27 -10.92 20.18
CA ALA A 153 9.09 -11.60 21.17
C ALA A 153 10.57 -11.19 21.05
N GLY A 154 11.30 -11.27 22.14
CA GLY A 154 12.74 -11.03 22.18
C GLY A 154 13.22 -10.46 23.50
N GLU A 155 14.50 -10.13 23.56
CA GLU A 155 15.13 -9.50 24.74
C GLU A 155 14.56 -8.09 24.97
N GLN A 156 14.21 -7.79 26.19
CA GLN A 156 13.65 -6.51 26.64
C GLN A 156 14.71 -5.66 27.31
N ALA A 157 14.46 -4.38 27.48
CA ALA A 157 15.41 -3.44 28.09
C ALA A 157 15.80 -3.80 29.55
N CYS A 158 14.99 -4.62 30.24
CA CYS A 158 15.28 -5.13 31.57
C CYS A 158 16.08 -6.44 31.57
N GLY A 159 16.46 -6.98 30.38
CA GLY A 159 17.16 -8.26 30.23
C GLY A 159 16.23 -9.48 30.14
N ASP A 160 14.95 -9.32 30.39
CA ASP A 160 13.96 -10.41 30.23
C ASP A 160 13.79 -10.79 28.74
N VAL A 161 13.54 -12.08 28.47
CA VAL A 161 13.24 -12.57 27.12
C VAL A 161 11.81 -13.08 27.06
N GLY A 162 11.03 -12.50 26.14
CA GLY A 162 9.62 -12.89 26.00
C GLY A 162 8.84 -11.94 25.11
N SER A 163 7.53 -12.15 25.00
CA SER A 163 6.61 -11.25 24.27
C SER A 163 6.36 -9.98 25.07
N GLY A 164 6.29 -8.83 24.37
CA GLY A 164 6.05 -7.54 25.01
C GLY A 164 6.78 -6.39 24.31
N ARG A 165 7.67 -6.68 23.36
CA ARG A 165 8.39 -5.66 22.58
C ARG A 165 7.47 -5.05 21.52
N MET A 166 7.50 -3.72 21.40
CA MET A 166 6.89 -3.07 20.25
C MET A 166 7.54 -3.54 18.95
N LEU A 167 6.75 -3.79 17.93
CA LEU A 167 7.25 -4.05 16.57
C LEU A 167 8.26 -2.98 16.13
N GLU A 168 9.11 -3.33 15.19
CA GLU A 168 10.06 -2.36 14.64
C GLU A 168 9.33 -1.30 13.79
N PRO A 169 9.87 -0.08 13.67
CA PRO A 169 9.21 1.01 12.95
C PRO A 169 8.83 0.69 11.51
N HIS A 170 9.64 -0.11 10.80
CA HIS A 170 9.33 -0.53 9.43
C HIS A 170 8.16 -1.51 9.38
N GLU A 171 8.04 -2.43 10.34
CA GLU A 171 6.92 -3.38 10.44
C GLU A 171 5.60 -2.64 10.72
N LEU A 172 5.63 -1.66 11.65
CA LEU A 172 4.45 -0.82 11.94
C LEU A 172 4.03 0.03 10.75
N ARG A 173 4.99 0.62 10.02
CA ARG A 173 4.74 1.36 8.78
C ARG A 173 4.05 0.46 7.75
N ASP A 174 4.57 -0.74 7.52
CA ASP A 174 4.04 -1.67 6.50
C ASP A 174 2.65 -2.18 6.88
N ALA A 175 2.43 -2.52 8.15
CA ALA A 175 1.12 -2.91 8.66
C ALA A 175 0.09 -1.78 8.55
N LEU A 176 0.51 -0.54 8.84
CA LEU A 176 -0.34 0.64 8.69
C LEU A 176 -0.65 0.92 7.22
N ALA A 177 0.34 0.84 6.32
CA ALA A 177 0.14 0.98 4.89
C ALA A 177 -0.85 -0.08 4.34
N ALA A 178 -0.73 -1.32 4.80
CA ALA A 178 -1.67 -2.39 4.47
C ALA A 178 -3.10 -2.12 4.97
N SER A 179 -3.26 -1.43 6.11
CA SER A 179 -4.58 -1.08 6.67
C SER A 179 -5.36 -0.05 5.84
N PHE A 180 -4.68 0.72 4.99
CA PHE A 180 -5.32 1.59 4.01
C PHE A 180 -5.80 0.83 2.76
N GLY A 181 -5.54 -0.47 2.68
CA GLY A 181 -5.80 -1.36 1.54
C GLY A 181 -7.28 -1.70 1.26
N GLY A 182 -8.22 -0.88 1.71
CA GLY A 182 -9.58 -0.81 1.19
C GLY A 182 -9.66 0.29 0.12
N GLY A 183 -8.79 0.25 -0.90
CA GLY A 183 -8.78 1.23 -1.98
C GLY A 183 -10.06 1.19 -2.82
N ALA A 184 -10.28 2.21 -3.66
CA ALA A 184 -11.46 2.35 -4.52
C ALA A 184 -11.71 1.11 -5.43
N LEU A 185 -10.68 0.27 -5.63
CA LEU A 185 -10.74 -0.95 -6.44
C LEU A 185 -10.63 -2.24 -5.60
N ALA A 186 -10.83 -2.15 -4.27
CA ALA A 186 -10.74 -3.32 -3.40
C ALA A 186 -11.76 -4.40 -3.79
N GLY A 187 -11.27 -5.64 -3.96
CA GLY A 187 -12.09 -6.79 -4.37
C GLY A 187 -12.34 -6.90 -5.89
N LEU A 188 -11.95 -5.90 -6.69
CA LEU A 188 -12.05 -5.97 -8.14
C LEU A 188 -10.82 -6.62 -8.76
N GLN A 189 -11.05 -7.39 -9.83
CA GLN A 189 -9.99 -7.93 -10.68
C GLN A 189 -9.79 -6.99 -11.87
N VAL A 190 -8.56 -6.51 -12.06
CA VAL A 190 -8.19 -5.57 -13.11
C VAL A 190 -7.16 -6.22 -14.03
N VAL A 191 -7.41 -6.21 -15.33
CA VAL A 191 -6.45 -6.63 -16.35
C VAL A 191 -5.88 -5.39 -17.03
N VAL A 192 -4.55 -5.32 -17.12
CA VAL A 192 -3.85 -4.23 -17.81
C VAL A 192 -2.97 -4.83 -18.90
N SER A 193 -3.12 -4.39 -20.16
CA SER A 193 -2.15 -4.69 -21.21
C SER A 193 -1.13 -3.56 -21.32
N ALA A 194 0.16 -3.88 -21.49
CA ALA A 194 1.24 -2.91 -21.49
C ALA A 194 2.38 -3.32 -22.45
N GLY A 195 3.17 -2.34 -22.88
CA GLY A 195 4.32 -2.57 -23.75
C GLY A 195 3.93 -2.68 -25.24
N PRO A 196 4.93 -2.90 -26.12
CA PRO A 196 4.71 -3.11 -27.53
C PRO A 196 4.32 -4.56 -27.86
N THR A 197 3.84 -4.83 -29.06
CA THR A 197 3.90 -6.16 -29.66
C THR A 197 4.96 -6.20 -30.73
N PHE A 198 5.54 -7.39 -30.95
CA PHE A 198 6.52 -7.66 -32.00
C PHE A 198 5.95 -8.72 -32.94
N GLU A 199 5.81 -8.32 -34.20
CA GLU A 199 5.30 -9.18 -35.26
C GLU A 199 6.48 -9.66 -36.12
N ASP A 200 6.85 -10.92 -35.96
CA ASP A 200 8.04 -11.47 -36.55
C ASP A 200 7.93 -11.54 -38.08
N ILE A 201 8.95 -11.05 -38.80
CA ILE A 201 9.16 -11.18 -40.25
C ILE A 201 9.90 -12.49 -40.54
N ASP A 202 10.96 -12.75 -39.75
CA ASP A 202 11.81 -13.92 -39.74
C ASP A 202 12.40 -14.13 -38.34
N PRO A 203 13.21 -15.17 -38.05
CA PRO A 203 13.80 -15.39 -36.73
C PRO A 203 14.66 -14.25 -36.18
N VAL A 204 14.97 -13.21 -36.98
CA VAL A 204 15.87 -12.13 -36.61
C VAL A 204 15.19 -10.77 -36.60
N ARG A 205 14.20 -10.56 -37.47
CA ARG A 205 13.58 -9.26 -37.71
C ARG A 205 12.09 -9.28 -37.38
N PHE A 206 11.59 -8.17 -36.86
CA PHE A 206 10.19 -7.99 -36.52
C PHE A 206 9.73 -6.56 -36.83
N ILE A 207 8.42 -6.37 -36.94
CA ILE A 207 7.75 -5.08 -36.92
C ILE A 207 7.25 -4.85 -35.51
N GLY A 208 7.39 -3.63 -34.98
CA GLY A 208 6.91 -3.31 -33.64
C GLY A 208 6.90 -1.82 -33.35
N ASN A 209 6.15 -1.43 -32.35
CA ASN A 209 6.02 -0.07 -31.89
C ASN A 209 7.14 0.35 -30.93
N ARG A 210 7.51 1.64 -30.93
CA ARG A 210 8.48 2.20 -29.97
C ARG A 210 7.81 2.48 -28.62
N SER A 211 7.38 1.45 -27.93
CA SER A 211 6.80 1.59 -26.59
C SER A 211 7.73 1.03 -25.52
N SER A 212 7.92 1.77 -24.44
CA SER A 212 8.68 1.29 -23.28
C SER A 212 7.83 0.55 -22.25
N GLY A 213 6.50 0.57 -22.38
CA GLY A 213 5.55 -0.02 -21.42
C GLY A 213 5.35 0.77 -20.13
N LYS A 214 6.11 1.86 -19.89
CA LYS A 214 6.11 2.59 -18.60
C LYS A 214 4.72 3.02 -18.15
N MET A 215 3.88 3.51 -19.06
CA MET A 215 2.53 3.98 -18.71
C MET A 215 1.66 2.82 -18.21
N GLY A 216 1.56 1.71 -18.95
CA GLY A 216 0.76 0.56 -18.53
C GLY A 216 1.27 -0.09 -17.24
N PHE A 217 2.59 -0.11 -17.01
CA PHE A 217 3.16 -0.58 -15.76
C PHE A 217 2.81 0.34 -14.58
N ALA A 218 2.82 1.66 -14.78
CA ALA A 218 2.38 2.63 -13.77
C ALA A 218 0.87 2.51 -13.46
N VAL A 219 0.04 2.27 -14.48
CA VAL A 219 -1.40 2.02 -14.30
C VAL A 219 -1.63 0.72 -13.51
N ALA A 220 -0.90 -0.36 -13.83
CA ALA A 220 -0.99 -1.61 -13.10
C ALA A 220 -0.58 -1.45 -11.62
N GLN A 221 0.47 -0.68 -11.35
CA GLN A 221 0.88 -0.34 -9.99
C GLN A 221 -0.20 0.46 -9.26
N ALA A 222 -0.71 1.52 -9.86
CA ALA A 222 -1.75 2.36 -9.26
C ALA A 222 -3.04 1.57 -8.97
N ALA A 223 -3.45 0.65 -9.86
CA ALA A 223 -4.59 -0.22 -9.64
C ALA A 223 -4.36 -1.18 -8.45
N ALA A 224 -3.15 -1.75 -8.34
CA ALA A 224 -2.77 -2.59 -7.20
C ALA A 224 -2.73 -1.80 -5.88
N GLU A 225 -2.20 -0.57 -5.91
CA GLU A 225 -2.20 0.35 -4.77
C GLU A 225 -3.63 0.75 -4.36
N ALA A 226 -4.55 0.82 -5.32
CA ALA A 226 -5.97 1.03 -5.08
C ALA A 226 -6.70 -0.23 -4.59
N GLY A 227 -6.01 -1.35 -4.33
CA GLY A 227 -6.55 -2.57 -3.74
C GLY A 227 -7.07 -3.61 -4.73
N ALA A 228 -6.88 -3.42 -6.04
CA ALA A 228 -7.29 -4.38 -7.05
C ALA A 228 -6.40 -5.63 -7.07
N GLY A 229 -6.97 -6.78 -7.42
CA GLY A 229 -6.23 -7.95 -7.90
C GLY A 229 -5.80 -7.74 -9.36
N VAL A 230 -4.52 -7.39 -9.60
CA VAL A 230 -4.07 -6.98 -10.93
C VAL A 230 -3.40 -8.11 -11.69
N THR A 231 -3.87 -8.37 -12.93
CA THR A 231 -3.17 -9.17 -13.94
C THR A 231 -2.59 -8.24 -15.01
N LEU A 232 -1.25 -8.25 -15.16
CA LEU A 232 -0.53 -7.48 -16.16
C LEU A 232 -0.14 -8.35 -17.34
N VAL A 233 -0.68 -8.06 -18.53
CA VAL A 233 -0.27 -8.70 -19.79
C VAL A 233 0.77 -7.79 -20.46
N ALA A 234 2.03 -8.21 -20.48
CA ALA A 234 3.15 -7.40 -20.90
C ALA A 234 3.74 -7.87 -22.23
N GLY A 235 3.81 -6.98 -23.21
CA GLY A 235 4.66 -7.16 -24.38
C GLY A 235 6.14 -7.07 -24.03
N PRO A 236 7.06 -7.25 -25.01
CA PRO A 236 8.50 -7.31 -24.77
C PRO A 236 9.06 -6.00 -24.19
N VAL A 237 9.31 -5.97 -22.88
CA VAL A 237 9.90 -4.86 -22.14
C VAL A 237 10.86 -5.37 -21.07
N SER A 238 11.82 -4.54 -20.68
CA SER A 238 12.80 -4.87 -19.61
C SER A 238 12.37 -4.40 -18.21
N LEU A 239 11.15 -3.90 -18.06
CA LEU A 239 10.64 -3.41 -16.78
C LEU A 239 10.38 -4.58 -15.82
N ALA A 240 10.77 -4.41 -14.57
CA ALA A 240 10.39 -5.33 -13.49
C ALA A 240 8.88 -5.28 -13.22
N THR A 241 8.32 -6.37 -12.73
CA THR A 241 6.91 -6.41 -12.32
C THR A 241 6.68 -5.41 -11.19
N PRO A 242 5.69 -4.51 -11.29
CA PRO A 242 5.41 -3.54 -10.25
C PRO A 242 4.99 -4.21 -8.94
N PRO A 243 5.33 -3.62 -7.77
CA PRO A 243 4.85 -4.09 -6.49
C PRO A 243 3.33 -4.20 -6.43
N GLY A 244 2.81 -5.26 -5.81
CA GLY A 244 1.36 -5.48 -5.63
C GLY A 244 0.64 -6.09 -6.84
N VAL A 245 1.29 -6.21 -8.01
CA VAL A 245 0.72 -6.93 -9.15
C VAL A 245 0.68 -8.42 -8.85
N ALA A 246 -0.52 -9.01 -8.87
CA ALA A 246 -0.74 -10.40 -8.48
C ALA A 246 -0.22 -11.41 -9.52
N ARG A 247 -0.36 -11.10 -10.81
CA ARG A 247 0.06 -11.97 -11.92
C ARG A 247 0.62 -11.13 -13.06
N ARG A 248 1.73 -11.59 -13.67
CA ARG A 248 2.25 -11.08 -14.95
C ARG A 248 2.26 -12.18 -15.97
N ILE A 249 1.84 -11.84 -17.20
CA ILE A 249 1.86 -12.72 -18.36
C ILE A 249 2.66 -12.02 -19.45
N ASP A 250 3.84 -12.56 -19.78
CA ASP A 250 4.66 -12.02 -20.86
C ASP A 250 4.22 -12.62 -22.19
N VAL A 251 4.03 -11.74 -23.17
CA VAL A 251 3.62 -12.08 -24.53
C VAL A 251 4.52 -11.39 -25.55
N ARG A 252 4.50 -11.82 -26.79
CA ARG A 252 5.32 -11.25 -27.83
C ARG A 252 4.51 -10.59 -28.96
N SER A 253 3.52 -11.28 -29.50
CA SER A 253 2.72 -10.80 -30.64
C SER A 253 1.35 -10.27 -30.22
N ALA A 254 0.68 -9.52 -31.10
CA ALA A 254 -0.69 -9.08 -30.92
C ALA A 254 -1.67 -10.26 -30.74
N ALA A 255 -1.45 -11.35 -31.45
CA ALA A 255 -2.26 -12.55 -31.31
C ALA A 255 -2.13 -13.19 -29.91
N GLN A 256 -0.90 -13.29 -29.38
CA GLN A 256 -0.65 -13.78 -28.02
C GLN A 256 -1.23 -12.84 -26.97
N MET A 257 -1.07 -11.50 -27.15
CA MET A 257 -1.62 -10.50 -26.25
C MET A 257 -3.15 -10.61 -26.23
N ARG A 258 -3.80 -10.73 -27.38
CA ARG A 258 -5.25 -10.92 -27.47
C ARG A 258 -5.68 -12.16 -26.70
N ALA A 259 -5.05 -13.31 -26.93
CA ALA A 259 -5.39 -14.56 -26.25
C ALA A 259 -5.26 -14.43 -24.71
N ALA A 260 -4.15 -13.89 -24.24
CA ALA A 260 -3.90 -13.69 -22.80
C ALA A 260 -4.87 -12.68 -22.15
N VAL A 261 -5.20 -11.58 -22.85
CA VAL A 261 -6.19 -10.60 -22.38
C VAL A 261 -7.57 -11.24 -22.29
N PHE A 262 -8.00 -11.97 -23.32
CA PHE A 262 -9.32 -12.62 -23.34
C PHE A 262 -9.44 -13.67 -22.22
N GLU A 263 -8.40 -14.48 -22.00
CA GLU A 263 -8.37 -15.44 -20.89
C GLU A 263 -8.46 -14.75 -19.53
N ALA A 264 -7.64 -13.70 -19.32
CA ALA A 264 -7.60 -12.99 -18.05
C ALA A 264 -8.90 -12.19 -17.77
N CYS A 265 -9.55 -11.68 -18.79
CA CYS A 265 -10.78 -10.89 -18.67
C CYS A 265 -12.03 -11.71 -18.33
N VAL A 266 -12.01 -13.04 -18.41
CA VAL A 266 -13.16 -13.88 -18.00
C VAL A 266 -13.58 -13.63 -16.56
N ALA A 267 -12.64 -13.34 -15.65
CA ALA A 267 -12.91 -13.11 -14.24
C ALA A 267 -12.70 -11.63 -13.82
N ALA A 268 -12.38 -10.75 -14.75
CA ALA A 268 -12.09 -9.35 -14.46
C ALA A 268 -13.35 -8.48 -14.55
N GLN A 269 -13.35 -7.38 -13.78
CA GLN A 269 -14.38 -6.34 -13.84
C GLN A 269 -13.90 -5.08 -14.58
N ILE A 270 -12.58 -4.97 -14.81
CA ILE A 270 -11.99 -3.80 -15.49
C ILE A 270 -10.87 -4.29 -16.40
N TYR A 271 -10.87 -3.81 -17.66
CA TYR A 271 -9.75 -3.93 -18.58
C TYR A 271 -9.20 -2.55 -18.95
N VAL A 272 -7.86 -2.40 -18.90
CA VAL A 272 -7.18 -1.19 -19.33
C VAL A 272 -6.21 -1.53 -20.48
N GLY A 273 -6.54 -1.08 -21.66
CA GLY A 273 -5.72 -1.24 -22.87
C GLY A 273 -4.66 -0.16 -22.97
N ALA A 274 -3.46 -0.37 -22.40
CA ALA A 274 -2.33 0.58 -22.46
C ALA A 274 -1.16 0.05 -23.30
N ALA A 275 -1.31 -1.11 -23.95
CA ALA A 275 -0.31 -1.65 -24.85
C ALA A 275 -0.29 -0.91 -26.19
N ALA A 276 0.89 -0.83 -26.79
CA ALA A 276 1.07 -0.38 -28.17
C ALA A 276 1.06 -1.60 -29.09
N VAL A 277 -0.12 -2.07 -29.39
CA VAL A 277 -0.34 -3.22 -30.27
C VAL A 277 -0.06 -2.83 -31.72
N GLY A 278 0.60 -3.69 -32.49
CA GLY A 278 0.79 -3.46 -33.93
C GLY A 278 -0.52 -3.63 -34.69
N ASP A 279 -0.85 -2.68 -35.56
CA ASP A 279 -2.05 -2.77 -36.40
C ASP A 279 -1.93 -3.85 -37.49
N TYR A 280 -0.69 -4.09 -37.93
CA TYR A 280 -0.36 -5.02 -39.00
C TYR A 280 0.70 -6.01 -38.58
N ARG A 281 0.62 -7.24 -39.16
CA ARG A 281 1.63 -8.28 -39.05
C ARG A 281 2.04 -8.78 -40.44
N PRO A 282 3.21 -9.39 -40.64
CA PRO A 282 3.49 -10.13 -41.87
C PRO A 282 2.45 -11.21 -42.12
N ASP A 283 1.96 -11.29 -43.37
CA ASP A 283 0.97 -12.32 -43.77
C ASP A 283 1.58 -13.72 -43.62
N GLU A 284 2.89 -13.83 -43.92
CA GLU A 284 3.68 -15.06 -43.76
C GLU A 284 4.97 -14.74 -42.97
N VAL A 285 5.30 -15.58 -42.02
CA VAL A 285 6.58 -15.49 -41.25
C VAL A 285 7.57 -16.49 -41.87
N ALA A 286 8.73 -15.97 -42.28
CA ALA A 286 9.76 -16.83 -42.86
C ALA A 286 10.44 -17.70 -41.80
N GLU A 287 10.52 -19.00 -42.00
CA GLU A 287 11.18 -19.94 -41.08
C GLU A 287 12.70 -19.72 -40.95
N ARG A 288 13.31 -19.02 -41.92
CA ARG A 288 14.74 -18.72 -41.98
C ARG A 288 14.96 -17.25 -42.25
N LYS A 289 16.09 -16.72 -41.77
CA LYS A 289 16.50 -15.36 -42.06
C LYS A 289 16.48 -15.05 -43.56
N LEU A 290 15.66 -14.11 -43.98
CA LEU A 290 15.58 -13.62 -45.35
C LEU A 290 16.93 -13.00 -45.74
N LYS A 291 17.63 -13.56 -46.73
CA LYS A 291 18.91 -13.04 -47.22
C LYS A 291 18.67 -11.96 -48.27
N LYS A 292 19.54 -10.94 -48.27
CA LYS A 292 19.56 -9.90 -49.29
C LYS A 292 19.83 -10.53 -50.64
N GLN A 293 18.99 -10.26 -51.65
CA GLN A 293 19.23 -10.60 -53.06
C GLN A 293 19.73 -9.35 -53.77
N ALA A 294 20.80 -9.50 -54.55
CA ALA A 294 21.39 -8.37 -55.29
C ALA A 294 20.37 -7.87 -56.36
N GLY A 295 20.08 -6.57 -56.29
CA GLY A 295 19.20 -5.92 -57.27
C GLY A 295 17.69 -6.16 -57.08
N ALA A 296 17.27 -6.75 -55.95
CA ALA A 296 15.85 -6.93 -55.63
C ALA A 296 15.50 -6.24 -54.29
N ASP A 297 14.35 -5.53 -54.29
CA ASP A 297 13.76 -5.00 -53.08
C ASP A 297 13.04 -6.10 -52.28
N LEU A 298 13.05 -5.97 -50.95
CA LEU A 298 12.24 -6.84 -50.10
C LEU A 298 10.83 -6.24 -49.96
N VAL A 299 9.84 -6.93 -50.54
CA VAL A 299 8.43 -6.57 -50.39
C VAL A 299 7.83 -7.44 -49.31
N LEU A 300 7.21 -6.81 -48.29
CA LEU A 300 6.48 -7.49 -47.23
C LEU A 300 4.97 -7.28 -47.47
N LYS A 301 4.23 -8.36 -47.58
CA LYS A 301 2.77 -8.33 -47.52
C LYS A 301 2.34 -8.36 -46.09
N LEU A 302 1.50 -7.39 -45.70
CA LEU A 302 1.00 -7.23 -44.35
C LEU A 302 -0.49 -7.57 -44.29
N ALA A 303 -0.88 -8.29 -43.24
CA ALA A 303 -2.26 -8.56 -42.86
C ALA A 303 -2.60 -7.75 -41.61
N GLU A 304 -3.84 -7.34 -41.48
CA GLU A 304 -4.35 -6.61 -40.33
C GLU A 304 -4.40 -7.50 -39.08
N ASN A 305 -4.02 -6.95 -37.92
CA ASN A 305 -4.18 -7.61 -36.63
C ASN A 305 -5.60 -7.37 -36.10
N PRO A 306 -6.19 -8.35 -35.39
CA PRO A 306 -7.51 -8.17 -34.80
C PRO A 306 -7.48 -7.14 -33.68
N ASP A 307 -8.48 -6.25 -33.64
CA ASP A 307 -8.69 -5.32 -32.56
C ASP A 307 -9.01 -6.06 -31.25
N ILE A 308 -8.16 -5.86 -30.24
CA ILE A 308 -8.30 -6.51 -28.93
C ILE A 308 -9.48 -5.91 -28.17
N LEU A 309 -9.58 -4.58 -28.12
CA LEU A 309 -10.61 -3.88 -27.36
C LEU A 309 -12.00 -4.07 -27.97
N GLY A 310 -12.13 -3.88 -29.30
CA GLY A 310 -13.36 -4.11 -30.01
C GLY A 310 -13.82 -5.56 -29.94
N GLY A 311 -12.88 -6.50 -30.05
CA GLY A 311 -13.17 -7.92 -29.93
C GLY A 311 -13.60 -8.33 -28.50
N LEU A 312 -13.06 -7.69 -27.47
CA LEU A 312 -13.46 -7.91 -26.07
C LEU A 312 -14.86 -7.35 -25.82
N ALA A 313 -15.14 -6.12 -26.29
CA ALA A 313 -16.45 -5.46 -26.14
C ALA A 313 -17.58 -6.20 -26.90
N ALA A 314 -17.27 -6.98 -27.90
CA ALA A 314 -18.24 -7.80 -28.64
C ALA A 314 -18.61 -9.13 -27.95
N GLN A 315 -17.96 -9.48 -26.82
CA GLN A 315 -18.29 -10.70 -26.09
C GLN A 315 -19.58 -10.52 -25.26
N PRO A 316 -20.38 -11.58 -25.05
CA PRO A 316 -21.61 -11.53 -24.24
C PRO A 316 -21.36 -11.14 -22.78
N VAL A 317 -20.18 -11.45 -22.27
CA VAL A 317 -19.69 -11.08 -20.93
C VAL A 317 -18.32 -10.43 -21.10
N HIS A 318 -18.20 -9.18 -20.73
CA HIS A 318 -16.96 -8.40 -20.80
C HIS A 318 -16.77 -7.60 -19.51
N PRO A 319 -15.51 -7.23 -19.14
CA PRO A 319 -15.20 -6.39 -17.98
C PRO A 319 -15.89 -5.04 -18.00
#